data_0dc174070c3f18afe5795f1b75329b83
#
_entry.id   0dc174070c3f18afe5795f1b75329b83
#
_cell.length_a   1.000
_cell.length_b   1.000
_cell.length_c   1.000
_cell.angle_alpha   90.00
_cell.angle_beta   90.00
_cell.angle_gamma   90.00
#
_symmetry.space_group_name_H-M   'P 1'
#
loop_
_entity.id
_entity.type
_entity.pdbx_description
1 polymer ?
#
loop_
_entity_poly.entity_id
_entity_poly.type
_entity_poly.pdbx_seq_one_letter_code
_entity_poly.pdbx_strand_id
1 'polypeptide(L)'
;MCYLENKHYFCATNYIVIIHMNKHILSFYFFFCLFLFLPLVEAIAGWNSFIVNFDKSVYGKGTQTWQIAPYDDKWVYFANKNGMVQFDGNVWNVFPLNNASDVRSVLASATQKRIYVGGINEFGYYEPGADGSLAYHCMSDTLESSV
;
A
#
# COMPACT_ATOMS: atom_id res chain seq x y z
N MET A 1 67.00 -13.01 -44.74
CA MET A 1 66.04 -14.07 -44.45
C MET A 1 65.62 -14.11 -42.93
N CYS A 2 66.45 -13.56 -42.08
CA CYS A 2 66.07 -13.48 -40.61
C CYS A 2 65.10 -12.37 -40.25
N TYR A 3 64.82 -11.43 -41.13
CA TYR A 3 63.96 -10.29 -40.84
C TYR A 3 62.49 -10.61 -40.98
N LEU A 4 62.11 -11.68 -41.59
CA LEU A 4 60.70 -12.12 -41.75
C LEU A 4 60.18 -12.99 -40.59
N GLU A 5 61.06 -13.71 -39.87
CA GLU A 5 60.67 -14.52 -38.73
C GLU A 5 60.29 -13.68 -37.55
N ASN A 6 60.97 -12.58 -37.28
CA ASN A 6 60.62 -11.69 -36.17
C ASN A 6 59.23 -10.98 -36.33
N LYS A 7 58.84 -10.76 -37.60
CA LYS A 7 57.52 -10.14 -37.85
C LYS A 7 56.34 -11.09 -37.56
N HIS A 8 56.58 -12.38 -37.83
CA HIS A 8 55.56 -13.38 -37.53
C HIS A 8 55.40 -13.62 -36.04
N TYR A 9 56.46 -13.63 -35.26
CA TYR A 9 56.39 -13.74 -33.81
C TYR A 9 55.77 -12.50 -33.16
N PHE A 10 56.03 -11.32 -33.71
CA PHE A 10 55.46 -10.09 -33.20
C PHE A 10 53.93 -9.99 -33.48
N CYS A 11 53.49 -10.46 -34.63
CA CYS A 11 52.07 -10.56 -34.95
C CYS A 11 51.37 -11.61 -34.12
N ALA A 12 51.98 -12.77 -33.85
CA ALA A 12 51.40 -13.83 -33.07
C ALA A 12 51.25 -13.43 -31.59
N THR A 13 52.25 -12.76 -30.99
CA THR A 13 52.19 -12.26 -29.62
C THR A 13 51.14 -11.17 -29.46
N ASN A 14 51.04 -10.23 -30.40
CA ASN A 14 50.00 -9.19 -30.34
C ASN A 14 48.61 -9.77 -30.52
N TYR A 15 48.44 -10.78 -31.36
CA TYR A 15 47.15 -11.44 -31.55
C TYR A 15 46.72 -12.22 -30.29
N ILE A 16 47.65 -12.90 -29.64
CA ILE A 16 47.39 -13.61 -28.36
C ILE A 16 47.04 -12.63 -27.26
N VAL A 17 47.71 -11.49 -27.15
CA VAL A 17 47.40 -10.44 -26.17
C VAL A 17 46.04 -9.82 -26.43
N ILE A 18 45.66 -9.56 -27.67
CA ILE A 18 44.34 -9.04 -28.03
C ILE A 18 43.25 -10.06 -27.71
N ILE A 19 43.46 -11.36 -27.99
CA ILE A 19 42.50 -12.41 -27.64
C ILE A 19 42.37 -12.55 -26.13
N HIS A 20 43.49 -12.44 -25.38
CA HIS A 20 43.44 -12.49 -23.92
C HIS A 20 42.75 -11.27 -23.31
N MET A 21 42.99 -10.07 -23.84
CA MET A 21 42.29 -8.85 -23.43
C MET A 21 40.78 -8.97 -23.71
N ASN A 22 40.39 -9.46 -24.86
CA ASN A 22 38.98 -9.64 -25.20
C ASN A 22 38.27 -10.62 -24.28
N LYS A 23 38.92 -11.70 -23.87
CA LYS A 23 38.31 -12.66 -22.92
C LYS A 23 38.09 -12.05 -21.55
N HIS A 24 39.02 -11.29 -21.03
CA HIS A 24 38.87 -10.61 -19.74
C HIS A 24 37.85 -9.48 -19.80
N ILE A 25 37.83 -8.71 -20.89
CA ILE A 25 36.84 -7.67 -21.12
C ILE A 25 35.46 -8.30 -21.27
N LEU A 26 35.31 -9.37 -22.04
CA LEU A 26 34.03 -10.09 -22.20
C LEU A 26 33.53 -10.68 -20.88
N SER A 27 34.44 -11.26 -20.08
CA SER A 27 34.13 -11.76 -18.74
C SER A 27 33.67 -10.63 -17.79
N PHE A 28 34.35 -9.49 -17.84
CA PHE A 28 33.98 -8.33 -17.03
C PHE A 28 32.57 -7.79 -17.40
N TYR A 29 32.27 -7.67 -18.70
CA TYR A 29 30.94 -7.27 -19.15
C TYR A 29 29.86 -8.29 -18.76
N PHE A 30 30.18 -9.59 -18.84
CA PHE A 30 29.25 -10.63 -18.41
C PHE A 30 28.92 -10.54 -16.92
N PHE A 31 29.94 -10.38 -16.06
CA PHE A 31 29.72 -10.20 -14.62
C PHE A 31 29.03 -8.87 -14.29
N PHE A 32 29.33 -7.80 -15.03
CA PHE A 32 28.70 -6.50 -14.88
C PHE A 32 27.20 -6.55 -15.26
N CYS A 33 26.88 -7.20 -16.38
CA CYS A 33 25.48 -7.44 -16.76
C CYS A 33 24.76 -8.32 -15.72
N LEU A 34 25.39 -9.39 -15.25
CA LEU A 34 24.82 -10.26 -14.23
C LEU A 34 24.51 -9.46 -12.94
N PHE A 35 25.43 -8.60 -12.52
CA PHE A 35 25.26 -7.74 -11.35
C PHE A 35 24.13 -6.70 -11.52
N LEU A 36 23.94 -6.16 -12.72
CA LEU A 36 22.83 -5.25 -13.04
C LEU A 36 21.46 -5.96 -13.07
N PHE A 37 21.43 -7.24 -13.45
CA PHE A 37 20.18 -8.02 -13.50
C PHE A 37 19.77 -8.60 -12.15
N LEU A 38 20.69 -8.81 -11.22
CA LEU A 38 20.40 -9.33 -9.88
C LEU A 38 19.33 -8.52 -9.12
N PRO A 39 19.39 -7.18 -9.03
CA PRO A 39 18.38 -6.40 -8.32
C PRO A 39 17.00 -6.38 -9.02
N LEU A 40 16.95 -6.62 -10.34
CA LEU A 40 15.69 -6.69 -11.08
C LEU A 40 14.86 -7.93 -10.73
N VAL A 41 15.50 -9.03 -10.33
CA VAL A 41 14.80 -10.26 -9.93
C VAL A 41 14.14 -10.09 -8.58
N GLU A 42 14.76 -9.37 -7.64
CA GLU A 42 14.17 -9.10 -6.32
C GLU A 42 12.99 -8.12 -6.40
N ALA A 43 13.03 -7.15 -7.33
CA ALA A 43 11.92 -6.22 -7.55
C ALA A 43 10.63 -6.91 -8.05
N ILE A 44 10.73 -8.04 -8.73
CA ILE A 44 9.57 -8.81 -9.22
C ILE A 44 9.02 -9.73 -8.13
N ALA A 45 9.85 -10.20 -7.20
CA ALA A 45 9.44 -11.11 -6.13
C ALA A 45 8.66 -10.42 -4.99
N GLY A 46 8.71 -9.08 -4.89
CA GLY A 46 8.06 -8.30 -3.83
C GLY A 46 6.57 -8.04 -4.01
N TRP A 47 5.95 -8.48 -5.10
CA TRP A 47 4.52 -8.21 -5.43
C TRP A 47 3.58 -9.34 -5.01
N ASN A 48 3.92 -10.11 -4.01
CA ASN A 48 2.96 -10.99 -3.39
C ASN A 48 2.01 -10.15 -2.52
N SER A 49 0.96 -9.61 -3.13
CA SER A 49 -0.14 -9.02 -2.37
C SER A 49 -0.70 -10.08 -1.44
N PHE A 50 -0.45 -9.92 -0.16
CA PHE A 50 -1.03 -10.78 0.86
C PHE A 50 -2.51 -10.45 0.97
N ILE A 51 -3.36 -11.27 0.35
CA ILE A 51 -4.82 -11.10 0.37
C ILE A 51 -5.35 -11.88 1.57
N VAL A 52 -5.94 -11.16 2.52
CA VAL A 52 -6.66 -11.76 3.64
C VAL A 52 -8.16 -11.60 3.40
N ASN A 53 -8.88 -12.69 3.35
CA ASN A 53 -10.34 -12.68 3.29
C ASN A 53 -10.89 -12.79 4.72
N PHE A 54 -11.61 -11.78 5.16
CA PHE A 54 -12.33 -11.80 6.43
C PHE A 54 -13.73 -12.35 6.22
N ASP A 55 -14.03 -13.47 6.85
CA ASP A 55 -15.39 -14.03 6.87
C ASP A 55 -16.30 -13.15 7.73
N LYS A 56 -17.59 -13.17 7.41
CA LYS A 56 -18.63 -12.44 8.16
C LYS A 56 -18.61 -12.75 9.66
N SER A 57 -18.27 -13.95 10.05
CA SER A 57 -18.12 -14.36 11.45
C SER A 57 -17.04 -13.59 12.21
N VAL A 58 -16.01 -13.10 11.50
CA VAL A 58 -14.87 -12.38 12.10
C VAL A 58 -15.24 -10.93 12.43
N TYR A 59 -15.89 -10.22 11.51
CA TYR A 59 -16.31 -8.83 11.76
C TYR A 59 -17.73 -8.68 12.30
N GLY A 60 -18.51 -9.76 12.33
CA GLY A 60 -19.74 -9.94 13.16
C GLY A 60 -20.92 -9.01 12.89
N LYS A 61 -20.90 -8.19 11.81
CA LYS A 61 -21.86 -7.09 11.61
C LYS A 61 -22.41 -7.08 10.19
N GLY A 62 -23.29 -6.13 9.89
CA GLY A 62 -24.06 -6.06 8.64
C GLY A 62 -23.28 -6.40 7.38
N THR A 63 -23.88 -7.18 6.49
CA THR A 63 -23.27 -7.68 5.26
C THR A 63 -23.09 -6.64 4.15
N GLN A 64 -23.66 -5.44 4.34
CA GLN A 64 -23.62 -4.39 3.34
C GLN A 64 -22.69 -3.27 3.77
N THR A 65 -21.66 -3.03 2.95
CA THR A 65 -20.75 -1.90 3.06
C THR A 65 -20.88 -1.07 1.80
N TRP A 66 -21.08 0.23 1.95
CA TRP A 66 -21.30 1.15 0.83
C TRP A 66 -20.07 1.98 0.46
N GLN A 67 -19.24 2.29 1.45
CA GLN A 67 -18.06 3.12 1.22
C GLN A 67 -16.92 2.72 2.17
N ILE A 68 -15.69 2.96 1.74
CA ILE A 68 -14.45 2.71 2.47
C ILE A 68 -13.63 4.00 2.47
N ALA A 69 -13.11 4.38 3.63
CA ALA A 69 -12.24 5.54 3.81
C ALA A 69 -10.99 5.14 4.60
N PRO A 70 -9.81 5.11 3.97
CA PRO A 70 -8.55 4.94 4.71
C PRO A 70 -8.24 6.21 5.51
N TYR A 71 -7.64 6.02 6.69
CA TYR A 71 -7.21 7.10 7.56
C TYR A 71 -5.83 6.79 8.14
N ASP A 72 -4.86 7.60 7.75
CA ASP A 72 -3.45 7.33 7.99
C ASP A 72 -3.06 5.91 7.51
N ASP A 73 -1.89 5.44 7.80
CA ASP A 73 -1.46 4.08 7.45
C ASP A 73 -1.97 3.01 8.44
N LYS A 74 -2.86 3.39 9.36
CA LYS A 74 -3.25 2.57 10.50
C LYS A 74 -4.72 2.14 10.49
N TRP A 75 -5.62 3.02 10.04
CA TRP A 75 -7.06 2.82 10.20
C TRP A 75 -7.79 2.78 8.87
N VAL A 76 -8.78 1.92 8.77
CA VAL A 76 -9.74 1.92 7.66
C VAL A 76 -11.13 1.99 8.23
N TYR A 77 -11.93 2.91 7.73
CA TYR A 77 -13.33 3.09 8.11
C TYR A 77 -14.26 2.63 7.01
N PHE A 78 -15.35 2.01 7.39
CA PHE A 78 -16.35 1.48 6.48
C PHE A 78 -17.72 2.05 6.83
N ALA A 79 -18.43 2.54 5.81
CA ALA A 79 -19.87 2.83 5.93
C ALA A 79 -20.64 1.52 5.82
N ASN A 80 -21.26 1.08 6.91
CA ASN A 80 -21.88 -0.24 7.00
C ASN A 80 -23.32 -0.14 7.53
N LYS A 81 -24.11 -1.17 7.27
CA LYS A 81 -25.52 -1.28 7.68
C LYS A 81 -25.74 -1.11 9.17
N ASN A 82 -24.79 -1.47 10.01
CA ASN A 82 -24.95 -1.43 11.46
C ASN A 82 -24.23 -0.23 12.11
N GLY A 83 -23.75 0.73 11.31
CA GLY A 83 -22.99 1.88 11.78
C GLY A 83 -21.67 2.05 11.03
N MET A 84 -20.82 2.92 11.51
CA MET A 84 -19.44 3.03 11.03
C MET A 84 -18.61 1.89 11.61
N VAL A 85 -17.87 1.19 10.76
CA VAL A 85 -16.95 0.14 11.19
C VAL A 85 -15.52 0.64 11.07
N GLN A 86 -14.72 0.46 12.10
CA GLN A 86 -13.30 0.78 12.14
C GLN A 86 -12.49 -0.52 12.15
N PHE A 87 -11.42 -0.55 11.40
CA PHE A 87 -10.47 -1.67 11.34
C PHE A 87 -9.04 -1.17 11.43
N ASP A 88 -8.21 -1.78 12.29
CA ASP A 88 -6.80 -1.44 12.49
C ASP A 88 -5.82 -2.47 11.91
N GLY A 89 -6.33 -3.39 11.10
CA GLY A 89 -5.55 -4.53 10.60
C GLY A 89 -5.76 -5.81 11.41
N ASN A 90 -6.31 -5.73 12.62
CA ASN A 90 -6.51 -6.87 13.53
C ASN A 90 -7.89 -6.88 14.19
N VAL A 91 -8.37 -5.74 14.66
CA VAL A 91 -9.61 -5.59 15.45
C VAL A 91 -10.65 -4.82 14.68
N TRP A 92 -11.90 -5.28 14.76
CA TRP A 92 -13.07 -4.67 14.17
C TRP A 92 -13.93 -4.03 15.26
N ASN A 93 -14.08 -2.70 15.22
CA ASN A 93 -14.95 -1.94 16.11
C ASN A 93 -16.13 -1.37 15.35
N VAL A 94 -17.30 -1.32 15.97
CA VAL A 94 -18.52 -0.76 15.36
C VAL A 94 -19.04 0.39 16.17
N PHE A 95 -19.32 1.48 15.50
CA PHE A 95 -19.82 2.73 16.05
C PHE A 95 -21.18 3.04 15.41
N PRO A 96 -22.30 2.77 16.12
CA PRO A 96 -23.62 3.09 15.60
C PRO A 96 -23.88 4.60 15.68
N LEU A 97 -24.76 5.09 14.80
CA LEU A 97 -25.35 6.42 14.94
C LEU A 97 -26.33 6.45 16.10
N ASN A 98 -26.76 7.66 16.56
CA ASN A 98 -27.72 7.79 17.67
C ASN A 98 -29.06 7.15 17.35
N ASN A 99 -29.55 7.29 16.12
CA ASN A 99 -30.78 6.69 15.63
C ASN A 99 -30.64 5.22 15.20
N ALA A 100 -29.42 4.64 15.37
CA ALA A 100 -29.09 3.28 14.96
C ALA A 100 -29.36 2.97 13.48
N SER A 101 -29.41 4.00 12.62
CA SER A 101 -29.60 3.82 11.18
C SER A 101 -28.33 3.35 10.46
N ASP A 102 -28.54 2.90 9.22
CA ASP A 102 -27.43 2.53 8.32
C ASP A 102 -26.51 3.73 8.07
N VAL A 103 -25.21 3.55 8.15
CA VAL A 103 -24.22 4.52 7.65
C VAL A 103 -23.99 4.26 6.17
N ARG A 104 -24.27 5.26 5.34
CA ARG A 104 -24.19 5.20 3.88
C ARG A 104 -22.94 5.84 3.31
N SER A 105 -22.39 6.82 4.01
CA SER A 105 -21.17 7.53 3.61
C SER A 105 -20.20 7.70 4.77
N VAL A 106 -18.92 7.69 4.47
CA VAL A 106 -17.85 7.93 5.44
C VAL A 106 -16.72 8.71 4.77
N LEU A 107 -16.22 9.74 5.44
CA LEU A 107 -15.07 10.55 5.00
C LEU A 107 -14.13 10.75 6.18
N ALA A 108 -12.92 10.23 6.08
CA ALA A 108 -11.90 10.43 7.08
C ALA A 108 -11.01 11.63 6.70
N SER A 109 -10.92 12.62 7.58
CA SER A 109 -10.13 13.83 7.40
C SER A 109 -8.97 13.88 8.40
N ALA A 110 -7.75 13.60 7.93
CA ALA A 110 -6.55 13.67 8.75
C ALA A 110 -6.25 15.10 9.21
N THR A 111 -6.53 16.09 8.36
CA THR A 111 -6.31 17.51 8.67
C THR A 111 -7.18 18.01 9.83
N GLN A 112 -8.44 17.58 9.87
CA GLN A 112 -9.39 17.97 10.90
C GLN A 112 -9.44 16.97 12.06
N LYS A 113 -8.78 15.84 11.94
CA LYS A 113 -8.83 14.71 12.88
C LYS A 113 -10.26 14.26 13.16
N ARG A 114 -11.09 14.18 12.12
CA ARG A 114 -12.50 13.84 12.20
C ARG A 114 -12.88 12.81 11.15
N ILE A 115 -13.81 11.95 11.52
CA ILE A 115 -14.40 10.98 10.62
C ILE A 115 -15.88 11.37 10.44
N TYR A 116 -16.20 11.97 9.30
CA TYR A 116 -17.56 12.35 8.94
C TYR A 116 -18.35 11.14 8.50
N VAL A 117 -19.59 11.05 8.94
CA VAL A 117 -20.51 9.97 8.61
C VAL A 117 -21.87 10.52 8.23
N GLY A 118 -22.48 9.89 7.25
CA GLY A 118 -23.85 10.17 6.83
C GLY A 118 -24.68 8.89 6.82
N GLY A 119 -25.78 8.90 7.55
CA GLY A 119 -26.76 7.83 7.61
C GLY A 119 -28.10 8.25 7.02
N ILE A 120 -29.16 7.52 7.40
CA ILE A 120 -30.55 7.84 7.05
C ILE A 120 -31.09 8.81 8.08
N ASN A 121 -31.43 10.02 7.65
CA ASN A 121 -31.93 11.12 8.50
C ASN A 121 -31.00 11.58 9.63
N GLU A 122 -29.74 11.17 9.57
CA GLU A 122 -28.73 11.58 10.56
C GLU A 122 -27.36 11.68 9.91
N PHE A 123 -26.61 12.75 10.25
CA PHE A 123 -25.22 12.90 9.87
C PHE A 123 -24.45 13.62 10.97
N GLY A 124 -23.15 13.38 11.00
CA GLY A 124 -22.28 13.95 12.00
C GLY A 124 -20.82 13.55 11.79
N TYR A 125 -20.06 13.61 12.85
CA TYR A 125 -18.67 13.18 12.82
C TYR A 125 -18.26 12.50 14.13
N TYR A 126 -17.28 11.64 14.03
CA TYR A 126 -16.54 11.09 15.16
C TYR A 126 -15.23 11.84 15.34
N GLU A 127 -14.89 12.12 16.60
CA GLU A 127 -13.66 12.77 17.00
C GLU A 127 -12.91 11.89 18.03
N PRO A 128 -11.59 11.67 17.88
CA PRO A 128 -10.83 10.91 18.85
C PRO A 128 -10.74 11.63 20.18
N GLY A 129 -11.17 10.97 21.25
CA GLY A 129 -10.99 11.44 22.61
C GLY A 129 -9.54 11.33 23.07
N ALA A 130 -9.24 11.92 24.23
CA ALA A 130 -7.90 11.87 24.83
C ALA A 130 -7.49 10.43 25.22
N ASP A 131 -8.42 9.54 25.44
CA ASP A 131 -8.26 8.13 25.75
C ASP A 131 -8.21 7.21 24.51
N GLY A 132 -8.31 7.80 23.30
CA GLY A 132 -8.36 7.07 22.02
C GLY A 132 -9.75 6.52 21.67
N SER A 133 -10.77 6.74 22.50
CA SER A 133 -12.17 6.47 22.15
C SER A 133 -12.66 7.43 21.06
N LEU A 134 -13.69 7.01 20.30
CA LEU A 134 -14.34 7.87 19.31
C LEU A 134 -15.64 8.43 19.91
N ALA A 135 -15.71 9.75 20.06
CA ALA A 135 -16.92 10.45 20.47
C ALA A 135 -17.72 10.89 19.24
N TYR A 136 -19.01 10.56 19.20
CA TYR A 136 -19.90 10.97 18.12
C TYR A 136 -20.53 12.34 18.39
N HIS A 137 -20.54 13.20 17.39
CA HIS A 137 -21.18 14.51 17.39
C HIS A 137 -22.22 14.56 16.27
N CYS A 138 -23.49 14.54 16.63
CA CYS A 138 -24.59 14.68 15.70
C CYS A 138 -24.69 16.13 15.21
N MET A 139 -24.80 16.33 13.91
CA MET A 139 -24.94 17.65 13.28
C MET A 139 -26.38 17.88 12.78
N SER A 140 -27.16 16.83 12.54
CA SER A 140 -28.52 16.94 12.06
C SER A 140 -29.45 17.64 13.11
N ASP A 141 -29.23 17.38 14.40
CA ASP A 141 -30.03 17.99 15.47
C ASP A 141 -29.91 19.51 15.53
N THR A 142 -28.76 20.04 15.13
CA THR A 142 -28.53 21.50 15.08
C THR A 142 -29.29 22.19 13.95
N LEU A 143 -29.60 21.48 12.88
CA LEU A 143 -30.36 22.02 11.76
C LEU A 143 -31.85 22.03 12.02
N GLU A 144 -32.41 21.03 12.72
CA GLU A 144 -33.82 20.99 13.09
C GLU A 144 -34.21 22.08 14.09
N SER A 145 -33.26 22.51 14.94
CA SER A 145 -33.49 23.59 15.92
C SER A 145 -33.46 25.00 15.30
N SER A 146 -33.09 25.13 14.00
CA SER A 146 -32.97 26.42 13.31
C SER A 146 -34.13 26.73 12.35
N VAL A 147 -35.12 25.87 12.27
CA VAL A 147 -36.37 26.03 11.52
C VAL A 147 -37.52 26.26 12.47
#